data_0d59dad867f6df66b5a3ddc02dde5063
#
_entry.id   0d59dad867f6df66b5a3ddc02dde5063
#
_cell.length_a   1.000
_cell.length_b   1.000
_cell.length_c   1.000
_cell.angle_alpha   90.00
_cell.angle_beta   90.00
_cell.angle_gamma   90.00
#
_symmetry.space_group_name_H-M   'P 1'
#
loop_
_entity.id
_entity.type
_entity.pdbx_description
1 polymer ?
#
loop_
_entity_poly.entity_id
_entity_poly.type
_entity_poly.pdbx_seq_one_letter_code
_entity_poly.pdbx_strand_id
1 'polypeptide(L)'
;KGSKVRVTVSKGVEKKRVPNVAGMDVEDAQSRLESNDFDVDVREVDSLEPKGTVLSVSNQGAELEKGKPVTVEVSNGMLFKAPDLVRKNQGQAEAALREAGWTGQFVVGEPAPTGALVDANKIGWASVNPGDTMRKDQNIDIRLWSFDPAALLPQP
;
A
#
# COMPACT_ATOMS: atom_id res chain seq x y z
N LYS A 1 46.81 -40.76 -2.85
CA LYS A 1 46.33 -40.55 -2.93
C LYS A 1 45.62 -40.00 -3.03
N GLY A 2 45.39 -39.69 -3.04
CA GLY A 2 44.88 -39.11 -2.99
C GLY A 2 43.90 -38.55 -3.20
N SER A 3 43.41 -38.42 -3.20
CA SER A 3 42.48 -37.84 -3.42
C SER A 3 41.87 -37.12 -2.64
N LYS A 4 42.10 -36.79 -2.29
CA LYS A 4 41.74 -36.09 -1.73
C LYS A 4 40.94 -35.28 -2.00
N VAL A 5 40.82 -35.22 -2.42
CA VAL A 5 40.27 -34.52 -2.84
C VAL A 5 39.19 -34.20 -2.60
N ARG A 6 38.86 -34.48 -2.25
CA ARG A 6 38.03 -34.23 -2.12
C ARG A 6 37.30 -33.52 -1.42
N VAL A 7 37.23 -33.85 -0.92
CA VAL A 7 37.02 -33.00 -0.04
C VAL A 7 36.76 -31.64 -0.47
N THR A 8 37.52 -31.23 -1.23
CA THR A 8 37.43 -29.96 -1.81
C THR A 8 36.11 -29.71 -2.44
N VAL A 9 35.43 -30.71 -2.77
CA VAL A 9 34.15 -30.61 -3.40
C VAL A 9 33.13 -29.85 -2.59
N SER A 10 33.09 -30.13 -1.32
CA SER A 10 32.13 -29.45 -0.46
C SER A 10 32.39 -27.96 -0.36
N LYS A 11 33.58 -27.55 -0.71
CA LYS A 11 33.92 -26.14 -0.70
C LYS A 11 33.49 -25.40 -1.95
N GLY A 12 33.02 -26.12 -2.92
CA GLY A 12 32.57 -25.52 -4.16
C GLY A 12 31.37 -24.61 -4.02
N VAL A 13 30.65 -24.72 -2.91
CA VAL A 13 29.51 -23.87 -2.66
C VAL A 13 29.95 -22.67 -1.83
N GLU A 14 30.00 -21.55 -2.44
CA GLU A 14 30.28 -20.29 -1.74
C GLU A 14 29.02 -19.75 -1.13
N LYS A 15 29.17 -19.18 0.05
CA LYS A 15 28.09 -18.43 0.70
C LYS A 15 28.39 -16.96 0.59
N LYS A 16 27.37 -16.22 0.33
CA LYS A 16 27.46 -14.77 0.30
C LYS A 16 26.42 -14.18 1.23
N ARG A 17 26.73 -13.02 1.76
CA ARG A 17 25.80 -12.32 2.64
C ARG A 17 24.74 -11.62 1.81
N VAL A 18 23.48 -11.76 2.21
CA VAL A 18 22.37 -11.08 1.57
C VAL A 18 22.48 -9.58 1.90
N PRO A 19 22.64 -8.72 0.87
CA PRO A 19 22.77 -7.29 1.13
C PRO A 19 21.44 -6.69 1.57
N ASN A 20 21.52 -5.56 2.25
CA ASN A 20 20.34 -4.80 2.62
C ASN A 20 19.92 -3.98 1.42
N VAL A 21 18.75 -4.31 0.85
CA VAL A 21 18.19 -3.58 -0.29
C VAL A 21 16.86 -2.92 0.07
N ALA A 22 16.48 -2.95 1.35
CA ALA A 22 15.25 -2.30 1.80
C ALA A 22 15.33 -0.79 1.57
N GLY A 23 14.27 -0.22 1.05
CA GLY A 23 14.22 1.20 0.71
C GLY A 23 14.71 1.53 -0.69
N MET A 24 15.27 0.58 -1.40
CA MET A 24 15.74 0.77 -2.78
C MET A 24 14.61 0.47 -3.77
N ASP A 25 14.81 0.91 -5.00
CA ASP A 25 13.91 0.49 -6.07
C ASP A 25 14.12 -0.99 -6.36
N VAL A 26 13.04 -1.65 -6.76
CA VAL A 26 13.08 -3.09 -7.04
C VAL A 26 14.12 -3.44 -8.09
N GLU A 27 14.30 -2.61 -9.12
CA GLU A 27 15.28 -2.87 -10.17
C GLU A 27 16.70 -2.84 -9.62
N ASP A 28 17.00 -1.85 -8.79
CA ASP A 28 18.31 -1.74 -8.15
C ASP A 28 18.55 -2.88 -7.17
N ALA A 29 17.49 -3.25 -6.43
CA ALA A 29 17.57 -4.37 -5.49
C ALA A 29 17.84 -5.68 -6.20
N GLN A 30 17.13 -5.94 -7.30
CA GLN A 30 17.36 -7.13 -8.10
C GLN A 30 18.79 -7.18 -8.63
N SER A 31 19.24 -6.08 -9.22
CA SER A 31 20.59 -6.00 -9.75
C SER A 31 21.65 -6.30 -8.67
N ARG A 32 21.43 -5.75 -7.49
CA ARG A 32 22.37 -5.96 -6.38
C ARG A 32 22.38 -7.41 -5.90
N LEU A 33 21.20 -8.02 -5.80
CA LEU A 33 21.10 -9.41 -5.39
C LEU A 33 21.65 -10.35 -6.45
N GLU A 34 21.35 -10.11 -7.70
CA GLU A 34 21.86 -10.92 -8.81
C GLU A 34 23.39 -10.82 -8.93
N SER A 35 23.96 -9.65 -8.68
CA SER A 35 25.41 -9.50 -8.71
C SER A 35 26.10 -10.23 -7.56
N ASN A 36 25.35 -10.65 -6.56
CA ASN A 36 25.83 -11.52 -5.50
C ASN A 36 25.46 -12.99 -5.72
N ASP A 37 25.02 -13.31 -6.94
CA ASP A 37 24.68 -14.68 -7.36
C ASP A 37 23.47 -15.27 -6.64
N PHE A 38 22.54 -14.42 -6.20
CA PHE A 38 21.26 -14.87 -5.64
C PHE A 38 20.16 -14.80 -6.69
N ASP A 39 19.22 -15.72 -6.62
CA ASP A 39 17.97 -15.61 -7.36
C ASP A 39 17.04 -14.66 -6.60
N VAL A 40 16.27 -13.88 -7.33
CA VAL A 40 15.37 -12.90 -6.72
C VAL A 40 13.94 -13.31 -6.98
N ASP A 41 13.17 -13.45 -5.92
CA ASP A 41 11.74 -13.69 -5.99
C ASP A 41 11.04 -12.42 -5.52
N VAL A 42 10.41 -11.70 -6.43
CA VAL A 42 9.74 -10.43 -6.13
C VAL A 42 8.29 -10.70 -5.77
N ARG A 43 7.88 -10.23 -4.61
CA ARG A 43 6.50 -10.34 -4.15
C ARG A 43 5.94 -8.95 -3.89
N GLU A 44 4.88 -8.60 -4.57
CA GLU A 44 4.23 -7.32 -4.37
C GLU A 44 3.25 -7.40 -3.20
N VAL A 45 3.29 -6.41 -2.33
CA VAL A 45 2.39 -6.31 -1.19
C VAL A 45 1.81 -4.90 -1.11
N ASP A 46 0.65 -4.78 -0.48
CA ASP A 46 0.02 -3.48 -0.29
C ASP A 46 0.87 -2.64 0.67
N SER A 47 1.16 -1.41 0.28
CA SER A 47 1.95 -0.51 1.12
C SER A 47 1.66 0.94 0.80
N LEU A 48 1.94 1.81 1.76
CA LEU A 48 1.88 3.26 1.58
C LEU A 48 3.07 3.80 0.80
N GLU A 49 4.14 3.02 0.71
CA GLU A 49 5.32 3.44 -0.03
C GLU A 49 5.05 3.48 -1.53
N PRO A 50 5.81 4.26 -2.28
CA PRO A 50 5.64 4.29 -3.73
C PRO A 50 5.80 2.91 -4.35
N LYS A 51 5.08 2.67 -5.43
CA LYS A 51 5.17 1.41 -6.15
C LYS A 51 6.61 1.15 -6.58
N GLY A 52 7.08 -0.07 -6.36
CA GLY A 52 8.42 -0.48 -6.72
C GLY A 52 9.45 -0.29 -5.62
N THR A 53 9.04 0.20 -4.44
CA THR A 53 9.96 0.34 -3.31
C THR A 53 10.07 -0.97 -2.56
N VAL A 54 11.30 -1.41 -2.31
CA VAL A 54 11.56 -2.62 -1.53
C VAL A 54 11.27 -2.35 -0.06
N LEU A 55 10.39 -3.15 0.50
CA LEU A 55 9.98 -3.03 1.91
C LEU A 55 10.82 -3.91 2.81
N SER A 56 11.11 -5.13 2.38
CA SER A 56 11.88 -6.07 3.15
C SER A 56 12.54 -7.10 2.25
N VAL A 57 13.53 -7.77 2.79
CA VAL A 57 14.32 -8.80 2.11
C VAL A 57 14.42 -9.98 3.05
N SER A 58 14.12 -11.17 2.56
CA SER A 58 14.26 -12.37 3.38
C SER A 58 15.74 -12.64 3.61
N ASN A 59 16.05 -13.15 4.78
CA ASN A 59 17.41 -13.54 5.16
C ASN A 59 18.43 -12.40 5.06
N GLN A 60 17.97 -11.15 5.19
CA GLN A 60 18.86 -10.00 5.16
C GLN A 60 19.99 -10.16 6.18
N GLY A 61 21.21 -9.94 5.73
CA GLY A 61 22.39 -10.08 6.60
C GLY A 61 22.83 -11.50 6.84
N ALA A 62 22.06 -12.49 6.42
CA ALA A 62 22.46 -13.90 6.55
C ALA A 62 23.33 -14.31 5.38
N GLU A 63 24.11 -15.36 5.59
CA GLU A 63 24.91 -15.93 4.52
C GLU A 63 24.15 -17.08 3.89
N LEU A 64 23.98 -17.01 2.57
CA LEU A 64 23.30 -18.04 1.78
C LEU A 64 24.22 -18.53 0.67
N GLU A 65 23.99 -19.76 0.27
CA GLU A 65 24.69 -20.34 -0.87
C GLU A 65 24.27 -19.65 -2.16
N LYS A 66 25.19 -19.63 -3.13
CA LYS A 66 24.89 -19.10 -4.46
C LYS A 66 23.68 -19.80 -5.06
N GLY A 67 22.86 -19.05 -5.75
CA GLY A 67 21.70 -19.59 -6.42
C GLY A 67 20.49 -19.80 -5.53
N LYS A 68 20.59 -19.49 -4.25
CA LYS A 68 19.45 -19.57 -3.34
C LYS A 68 18.51 -18.42 -3.59
N PRO A 69 17.20 -18.66 -3.54
CA PRO A 69 16.23 -17.59 -3.74
C PRO A 69 16.18 -16.65 -2.54
N VAL A 70 16.10 -15.38 -2.83
CA VAL A 70 15.87 -14.32 -1.84
C VAL A 70 14.55 -13.68 -2.18
N THR A 71 13.62 -13.68 -1.24
CA THR A 71 12.33 -13.06 -1.44
C THR A 71 12.42 -11.59 -1.07
N VAL A 72 11.98 -10.74 -1.99
CA VAL A 72 11.95 -9.29 -1.82
C VAL A 72 10.51 -8.84 -1.81
N GLU A 73 10.06 -8.25 -0.72
CA GLU A 73 8.72 -7.69 -0.66
C GLU A 73 8.77 -6.25 -1.14
N VAL A 74 7.95 -5.94 -2.12
CA VAL A 74 7.96 -4.66 -2.82
C VAL A 74 6.60 -4.02 -2.71
N SER A 75 6.58 -2.71 -2.49
CA SER A 75 5.32 -1.97 -2.45
C SER A 75 4.64 -1.98 -3.80
N ASN A 76 3.35 -2.29 -3.81
CA ASN A 76 2.54 -2.12 -5.02
C ASN A 76 1.90 -0.74 -5.10
N GLY A 77 2.14 0.11 -4.11
CA GLY A 77 1.61 1.48 -4.08
C GLY A 77 0.11 1.57 -3.96
N MET A 78 -0.55 0.51 -3.51
CA MET A 78 -2.02 0.46 -3.46
C MET A 78 -2.62 1.10 -2.21
N LEU A 79 -1.82 1.39 -1.19
CA LEU A 79 -2.34 2.02 0.02
C LEU A 79 -2.10 3.53 -0.02
N PHE A 80 -3.04 4.25 0.56
CA PHE A 80 -2.89 5.69 0.73
C PHE A 80 -3.68 6.14 1.96
N LYS A 81 -3.42 7.36 2.40
CA LYS A 81 -4.14 7.95 3.52
C LYS A 81 -5.36 8.68 3.00
N ALA A 82 -6.52 8.37 3.55
CA ALA A 82 -7.76 9.00 3.15
C ALA A 82 -7.74 10.49 3.50
N PRO A 83 -8.10 11.36 2.55
CA PRO A 83 -8.27 12.78 2.85
C PRO A 83 -9.57 13.02 3.61
N ASP A 84 -9.73 14.24 4.12
CA ASP A 84 -10.98 14.63 4.75
C ASP A 84 -12.05 14.78 3.69
N LEU A 85 -13.10 13.99 3.79
CA LEU A 85 -14.20 13.98 2.82
C LEU A 85 -15.44 14.71 3.34
N VAL A 86 -15.58 14.84 4.65
CA VAL A 86 -16.77 15.42 5.26
C VAL A 86 -16.86 16.91 4.95
N ARG A 87 -18.06 17.36 4.64
CA ARG A 87 -18.39 18.74 4.26
C ARG A 87 -17.89 19.14 2.86
N LYS A 88 -17.35 18.20 2.12
CA LYS A 88 -17.07 18.43 0.69
C LYS A 88 -18.21 17.88 -0.12
N ASN A 89 -18.44 18.46 -1.28
CA ASN A 89 -19.39 17.84 -2.20
C ASN A 89 -18.73 16.63 -2.84
N GLN A 90 -19.54 15.77 -3.44
CA GLN A 90 -19.05 14.51 -4.01
C GLN A 90 -17.94 14.75 -5.03
N GLY A 91 -18.07 15.76 -5.89
CA GLY A 91 -17.05 16.05 -6.90
C GLY A 91 -15.72 16.51 -6.30
N GLN A 92 -15.76 17.33 -5.26
CA GLN A 92 -14.54 17.78 -4.57
C GLN A 92 -13.86 16.63 -3.87
N ALA A 93 -14.63 15.77 -3.22
CA ALA A 93 -14.09 14.60 -2.53
C ALA A 93 -13.46 13.62 -3.52
N GLU A 94 -14.16 13.39 -4.64
CA GLU A 94 -13.66 12.51 -5.68
C GLU A 94 -12.35 13.05 -6.27
N ALA A 95 -12.28 14.34 -6.53
CA ALA A 95 -11.07 14.95 -7.06
C ALA A 95 -9.89 14.79 -6.12
N ALA A 96 -10.09 15.00 -4.82
CA ALA A 96 -9.05 14.84 -3.82
C ALA A 96 -8.55 13.39 -3.76
N LEU A 97 -9.48 12.44 -3.84
CA LEU A 97 -9.12 11.02 -3.82
C LEU A 97 -8.38 10.61 -5.09
N ARG A 98 -8.83 11.06 -6.25
CA ARG A 98 -8.18 10.73 -7.52
C ARG A 98 -6.79 11.32 -7.62
N GLU A 99 -6.59 12.48 -7.03
CA GLU A 99 -5.27 13.11 -6.96
C GLU A 99 -4.30 12.24 -6.15
N ALA A 100 -4.83 11.52 -5.15
CA ALA A 100 -4.04 10.55 -4.37
C ALA A 100 -3.90 9.20 -5.08
N GLY A 101 -4.52 9.03 -6.25
CA GLY A 101 -4.45 7.80 -7.03
C GLY A 101 -5.61 6.83 -6.83
N TRP A 102 -6.68 7.27 -6.17
CA TRP A 102 -7.85 6.43 -5.93
C TRP A 102 -8.59 6.11 -7.24
N THR A 103 -8.94 4.85 -7.41
CA THR A 103 -9.65 4.35 -8.60
C THR A 103 -10.98 3.70 -8.26
N GLY A 104 -11.35 3.68 -6.97
CA GLY A 104 -12.62 3.11 -6.54
C GLY A 104 -13.81 4.00 -6.89
N GLN A 105 -14.93 3.69 -6.29
CA GLN A 105 -16.17 4.43 -6.53
C GLN A 105 -16.83 4.76 -5.20
N PHE A 106 -17.59 5.84 -5.20
CA PHE A 106 -18.45 6.14 -4.07
C PHE A 106 -19.73 5.30 -4.15
N VAL A 107 -20.09 4.74 -3.01
CA VAL A 107 -21.38 4.06 -2.85
C VAL A 107 -22.23 5.01 -1.99
N VAL A 108 -23.21 5.63 -2.61
CA VAL A 108 -24.04 6.63 -1.92
C VAL A 108 -25.19 5.91 -1.23
N GLY A 109 -25.21 6.01 0.09
CA GLY A 109 -26.27 5.45 0.92
C GLY A 109 -27.38 6.45 1.16
N GLU A 110 -28.26 6.13 2.11
CA GLU A 110 -29.36 7.00 2.44
C GLU A 110 -28.86 8.36 2.95
N PRO A 111 -29.48 9.46 2.49
CA PRO A 111 -29.04 10.77 2.93
C PRO A 111 -29.25 10.97 4.43
N ALA A 112 -28.35 11.74 5.03
CA ALA A 112 -28.46 12.11 6.43
C ALA A 112 -29.17 13.47 6.53
N PRO A 113 -30.13 13.64 7.42
CA PRO A 113 -30.83 14.93 7.55
C PRO A 113 -29.91 15.99 8.16
N THR A 114 -30.03 17.23 7.65
CA THR A 114 -29.31 18.36 8.20
C THR A 114 -30.23 19.58 8.27
N GLY A 115 -30.11 20.36 9.34
CA GLY A 115 -30.80 21.64 9.44
C GLY A 115 -30.05 22.78 8.77
N ALA A 116 -28.85 22.53 8.24
CA ALA A 116 -28.04 23.55 7.60
C ALA A 116 -28.15 23.42 6.09
N LEU A 117 -28.81 24.37 5.46
CA LEU A 117 -28.99 24.38 4.01
C LEU A 117 -27.65 24.41 3.28
N VAL A 118 -26.65 25.07 3.84
CA VAL A 118 -25.32 25.18 3.24
C VAL A 118 -24.59 23.83 3.14
N ASP A 119 -25.01 22.85 3.94
CA ASP A 119 -24.38 21.53 3.94
C ASP A 119 -25.16 20.54 3.05
N ALA A 120 -26.29 20.91 2.51
CA ALA A 120 -27.07 20.04 1.63
C ALA A 120 -26.23 19.58 0.44
N ASN A 121 -26.31 18.30 0.12
CA ASN A 121 -25.56 17.64 -0.94
C ASN A 121 -24.06 17.53 -0.68
N LYS A 122 -23.61 17.84 0.53
CA LYS A 122 -22.24 17.59 0.95
C LYS A 122 -22.17 16.27 1.71
N ILE A 123 -20.98 15.70 1.74
CA ILE A 123 -20.76 14.43 2.45
C ILE A 123 -20.88 14.68 3.94
N GLY A 124 -21.85 14.05 4.56
CA GLY A 124 -22.05 14.11 6.01
C GLY A 124 -21.40 12.94 6.75
N TRP A 125 -21.15 11.86 6.03
CA TRP A 125 -20.54 10.66 6.59
C TRP A 125 -19.83 9.89 5.49
N ALA A 126 -18.71 9.28 5.85
CA ALA A 126 -17.97 8.38 4.96
C ALA A 126 -17.52 7.19 5.77
N SER A 127 -17.37 6.05 5.10
CA SER A 127 -16.91 4.81 5.74
C SER A 127 -15.44 4.86 6.14
N VAL A 128 -14.73 5.89 5.72
CA VAL A 128 -13.32 6.10 6.08
C VAL A 128 -13.17 7.44 6.76
N ASN A 129 -12.24 7.53 7.69
CA ASN A 129 -11.93 8.77 8.40
C ASN A 129 -10.68 9.40 7.80
N PRO A 130 -10.51 10.72 7.97
CA PRO A 130 -9.27 11.36 7.54
C PRO A 130 -8.06 10.69 8.19
N GLY A 131 -7.09 10.32 7.35
CA GLY A 131 -5.87 9.66 7.84
C GLY A 131 -5.94 8.14 7.90
N ASP A 132 -7.12 7.54 7.68
CA ASP A 132 -7.20 6.08 7.60
C ASP A 132 -6.41 5.56 6.41
N THR A 133 -5.80 4.41 6.59
CA THR A 133 -5.10 3.73 5.50
C THR A 133 -6.10 2.90 4.71
N MET A 134 -6.14 3.10 3.41
CA MET A 134 -7.06 2.36 2.55
C MET A 134 -6.40 2.01 1.21
N ARG A 135 -7.00 1.07 0.49
CA ARG A 135 -6.53 0.70 -0.84
C ARG A 135 -7.10 1.67 -1.88
N LYS A 136 -6.31 1.93 -2.91
CA LYS A 136 -6.74 2.81 -4.00
C LYS A 136 -7.94 2.28 -4.78
N ASP A 137 -8.12 0.97 -4.80
CA ASP A 137 -9.25 0.33 -5.50
C ASP A 137 -10.47 0.07 -4.60
N GLN A 138 -10.40 0.50 -3.34
CA GLN A 138 -11.48 0.28 -2.38
C GLN A 138 -12.60 1.28 -2.63
N ASN A 139 -13.84 0.78 -2.61
CA ASN A 139 -15.00 1.67 -2.68
C ASN A 139 -15.22 2.34 -1.33
N ILE A 140 -15.78 3.54 -1.36
CA ILE A 140 -16.07 4.32 -0.16
C ILE A 140 -17.57 4.54 -0.07
N ASP A 141 -18.16 4.09 1.03
CA ASP A 141 -19.55 4.37 1.31
C ASP A 141 -19.66 5.80 1.84
N ILE A 142 -20.58 6.56 1.32
CA ILE A 142 -20.82 7.93 1.77
C ILE A 142 -22.32 8.17 1.96
N ARG A 143 -22.62 9.15 2.80
CA ARG A 143 -23.97 9.67 2.94
C ARG A 143 -23.90 11.17 2.76
N LEU A 144 -24.74 11.66 1.88
CA LEU A 144 -24.83 13.09 1.65
C LEU A 144 -25.85 13.69 2.61
N TRP A 145 -25.61 14.91 3.02
CA TRP A 145 -26.60 15.64 3.80
C TRP A 145 -27.76 16.04 2.91
N SER A 146 -28.97 15.84 3.41
CA SER A 146 -30.19 16.33 2.78
C SER A 146 -30.83 17.34 3.70
N PHE A 147 -31.10 18.52 3.19
CA PHE A 147 -31.77 19.56 4.01
C PHE A 147 -33.12 19.06 4.44
N ASP A 148 -33.35 19.06 5.75
CA ASP A 148 -34.64 18.69 6.33
C ASP A 148 -35.05 19.76 7.30
N PRO A 149 -36.10 20.55 6.97
CA PRO A 149 -36.59 21.61 7.86
C PRO A 149 -37.00 21.10 9.23
N ALA A 150 -37.42 19.87 9.33
CA ALA A 150 -37.80 19.28 10.61
C ALA A 150 -36.59 19.12 11.57
N ALA A 151 -35.40 19.09 11.05
CA ALA A 151 -34.18 19.02 11.89
C ALA A 151 -33.91 20.32 12.63
N LEU A 152 -34.56 21.43 12.23
CA LEU A 152 -34.46 22.73 12.89
C LEU A 152 -35.41 22.84 14.08
N LEU A 153 -36.38 21.95 14.17
CA LEU A 153 -37.39 22.02 15.23
C LEU A 153 -36.94 21.24 16.45
N PRO A 154 -37.23 21.75 17.65
CA PRO A 154 -36.91 20.97 18.86
C PRO A 154 -37.69 19.65 18.84
N GLN A 155 -37.01 18.61 19.26
CA GLN A 155 -37.66 17.31 19.34
C GLN A 155 -38.45 17.20 20.65
N PRO A 156 -39.62 16.57 20.61
CA PRO A 156 -40.45 16.41 21.82
C PRO A 156 -39.80 15.43 22.85
#